data_cf591079143e9b56dd36cffd0abeea70
#
_entry.id   cf591079143e9b56dd36cffd0abeea70
#
_cell.length_a   1.000
_cell.length_b   1.000
_cell.length_c   1.000
_cell.angle_alpha   90.00
_cell.angle_beta   90.00
_cell.angle_gamma   90.00
#
_symmetry.space_group_name_H-M   'P 1'
#
loop_
_entity.id
_entity.type
_entity.pdbx_description
1 polymer ?
#
loop_
_entity_poly.entity_id
_entity_poly.type
_entity_poly.pdbx_seq_one_letter_code
_entity_poly.pdbx_strand_id
1 'polypeptide(L)'
;MENFQVYRDIQARTGGDIYIGVVGPVRTGKSTFIRRFMELVALPGMDEKMQKEVRDQLPLSGSGKMITTVEPKFIPKEAVSVDLGEDRKAKVRLIDCVGFLVKDAGGNVEDGKERMVKTPWFSRAIPFHEAAKAGTEKVIQEHSTIGLVITTDGSFGEIARENFVPAEEQTVAELKTQGKPFLIVVNSQFPYKEETTQMVNGLQKKYQVPVVAVNCEQLKKEDVALLLEKILYEFPIAQLQSFIPKWVEMLPADSELKSQILSQIKVLMKKLLHIRDVTRESVKLEGPYVQDTLLDHVGLSDGTIQIRLQIDDKYYYKMLSDMSGIPMESEYELIHTMKELAAMKEKYVKVKDALDAVNSSGYGVVVPELSQIQLEEPAVIRQGNKYGVKIKSKSPSIHMIKANIETEIAPIVGTEQQAKDLITYIGESDARGESIWETNIFGKSIEQLVQDGIRSKLTMISEESQVKLQDTMQKIVNDSKGGLVCIII
;
A
#
# COMPACT_ATOMS: atom_id res chain seq x y z
N MET A 1 3.49 25.90 -20.98
CA MET A 1 2.66 24.69 -20.76
C MET A 1 2.53 24.33 -19.28
N GLU A 2 3.56 24.54 -18.43
CA GLU A 2 3.52 24.20 -16.99
C GLU A 2 2.45 24.94 -16.17
N ASN A 3 2.19 26.21 -16.47
CA ASN A 3 1.22 27.03 -15.69
C ASN A 3 -0.23 26.52 -15.77
N PHE A 4 -0.63 25.88 -16.87
CA PHE A 4 -2.00 25.39 -17.04
C PHE A 4 -2.31 24.13 -16.22
N GLN A 5 -1.29 23.32 -15.92
CA GLN A 5 -1.45 22.12 -15.13
C GLN A 5 -1.80 22.42 -13.67
N VAL A 6 -1.21 23.50 -13.11
CA VAL A 6 -1.43 23.94 -11.72
C VAL A 6 -2.90 24.28 -11.46
N TYR A 7 -3.54 25.05 -12.34
CA TYR A 7 -4.96 25.40 -12.18
C TYR A 7 -5.87 24.17 -12.25
N ARG A 8 -5.58 23.24 -13.15
CA ARG A 8 -6.32 21.97 -13.26
C ARG A 8 -6.23 21.14 -11.99
N ASP A 9 -5.05 21.05 -11.43
CA ASP A 9 -4.80 20.25 -10.23
C ASP A 9 -5.49 20.87 -9.02
N ILE A 10 -5.46 22.21 -8.88
CA ILE A 10 -6.23 22.90 -7.85
C ILE A 10 -7.73 22.68 -8.05
N GLN A 11 -8.24 22.78 -9.28
CA GLN A 11 -9.65 22.55 -9.59
C GLN A 11 -10.10 21.14 -9.17
N ALA A 12 -9.30 20.12 -9.48
CA ALA A 12 -9.59 18.75 -9.06
C ALA A 12 -9.62 18.62 -7.52
N ARG A 13 -8.70 19.27 -6.83
CA ARG A 13 -8.60 19.26 -5.37
C ARG A 13 -9.74 20.00 -4.66
N THR A 14 -10.32 21.00 -5.31
CA THR A 14 -11.42 21.83 -4.74
C THR A 14 -12.81 21.39 -5.18
N GLY A 15 -12.92 20.30 -5.96
CA GLY A 15 -14.21 19.79 -6.44
C GLY A 15 -14.81 20.59 -7.58
N GLY A 16 -14.01 21.36 -8.31
CA GLY A 16 -14.40 22.05 -9.55
C GLY A 16 -14.31 23.57 -9.50
N ASP A 17 -14.63 24.22 -8.37
CA ASP A 17 -14.57 25.68 -8.22
C ASP A 17 -13.45 26.09 -7.26
N ILE A 18 -12.65 27.08 -7.66
CA ILE A 18 -11.53 27.61 -6.87
C ILE A 18 -11.96 28.90 -6.19
N TYR A 19 -12.25 28.83 -4.89
CA TYR A 19 -12.58 29.98 -4.07
C TYR A 19 -11.39 30.42 -3.23
N ILE A 20 -10.72 31.52 -3.62
CA ILE A 20 -9.53 32.03 -2.96
C ILE A 20 -9.91 33.12 -1.95
N GLY A 21 -9.82 32.81 -0.68
CA GLY A 21 -9.97 33.78 0.40
C GLY A 21 -8.71 34.62 0.55
N VAL A 22 -8.77 35.91 0.18
CA VAL A 22 -7.65 36.82 0.37
C VAL A 22 -7.83 37.54 1.72
N VAL A 23 -7.07 37.03 2.71
CA VAL A 23 -7.21 37.39 4.11
C VAL A 23 -5.92 38.05 4.66
N GLY A 24 -5.94 38.51 5.88
CA GLY A 24 -4.76 39.10 6.52
C GLY A 24 -5.05 40.46 7.16
N PRO A 25 -4.03 41.12 7.73
CA PRO A 25 -4.18 42.44 8.36
C PRO A 25 -4.72 43.49 7.39
N VAL A 26 -5.41 44.50 7.90
CA VAL A 26 -5.82 45.64 7.07
C VAL A 26 -4.61 46.36 6.48
N ARG A 27 -4.76 46.98 5.29
CA ARG A 27 -3.71 47.75 4.60
C ARG A 27 -2.46 47.02 4.15
N THR A 28 -2.51 45.73 4.05
CA THR A 28 -1.38 44.92 3.53
C THR A 28 -1.35 44.77 2.01
N GLY A 29 -2.31 45.33 1.30
CA GLY A 29 -2.38 45.28 -0.16
C GLY A 29 -3.30 44.19 -0.70
N LYS A 30 -4.22 43.62 0.09
CA LYS A 30 -5.21 42.61 -0.33
C LYS A 30 -5.97 43.03 -1.57
N SER A 31 -6.60 44.19 -1.55
CA SER A 31 -7.41 44.70 -2.67
C SER A 31 -6.55 44.99 -3.91
N THR A 32 -5.30 45.42 -3.75
CA THR A 32 -4.33 45.56 -4.85
C THR A 32 -4.00 44.21 -5.48
N PHE A 33 -3.70 43.20 -4.67
CA PHE A 33 -3.47 41.84 -5.13
C PHE A 33 -4.67 41.31 -5.92
N ILE A 34 -5.88 41.41 -5.35
CA ILE A 34 -7.11 40.95 -6.02
C ILE A 34 -7.30 41.62 -7.38
N ARG A 35 -7.14 42.94 -7.45
CA ARG A 35 -7.24 43.65 -8.71
C ARG A 35 -6.24 43.16 -9.73
N ARG A 36 -4.97 43.05 -9.37
CA ARG A 36 -3.90 42.60 -10.27
C ARG A 36 -4.08 41.15 -10.70
N PHE A 37 -4.45 40.29 -9.78
CA PHE A 37 -4.77 38.89 -10.08
C PHE A 37 -5.89 38.79 -11.13
N MET A 38 -6.97 39.52 -10.95
CA MET A 38 -8.10 39.53 -11.90
C MET A 38 -7.71 40.12 -13.24
N GLU A 39 -6.91 41.18 -13.30
CA GLU A 39 -6.36 41.73 -14.52
C GLU A 39 -5.48 40.78 -15.30
N LEU A 40 -4.67 39.95 -14.62
CA LEU A 40 -3.74 39.05 -15.23
C LEU A 40 -4.35 37.72 -15.64
N VAL A 41 -5.29 37.17 -14.87
CA VAL A 41 -5.77 35.80 -14.97
C VAL A 41 -7.18 35.72 -15.54
N ALA A 42 -8.11 36.56 -15.06
CA ALA A 42 -9.51 36.42 -15.37
C ALA A 42 -9.95 37.29 -16.56
N LEU A 43 -9.57 38.56 -16.58
CA LEU A 43 -10.01 39.49 -17.63
C LEU A 43 -9.57 39.10 -19.06
N PRO A 44 -8.38 38.57 -19.32
CA PRO A 44 -7.95 38.26 -20.69
C PRO A 44 -8.82 37.20 -21.40
N GLY A 45 -9.54 36.35 -20.65
CA GLY A 45 -10.41 35.30 -21.19
C GLY A 45 -11.89 35.70 -21.35
N MET A 46 -12.25 36.96 -21.07
CA MET A 46 -13.64 37.46 -21.07
C MET A 46 -13.93 38.33 -22.29
N ASP A 47 -15.21 38.38 -22.67
CA ASP A 47 -15.70 39.38 -23.62
C ASP A 47 -15.69 40.81 -23.06
N GLU A 48 -15.72 41.81 -23.88
CA GLU A 48 -15.61 43.23 -23.47
C GLU A 48 -16.70 43.67 -22.49
N LYS A 49 -17.91 43.11 -22.60
CA LYS A 49 -19.02 43.42 -21.72
C LYS A 49 -18.76 42.87 -20.31
N MET A 50 -18.37 41.62 -20.22
CA MET A 50 -17.99 40.98 -18.95
C MET A 50 -16.76 41.63 -18.33
N GLN A 51 -15.76 42.00 -19.13
CA GLN A 51 -14.58 42.71 -18.62
C GLN A 51 -14.99 44.04 -17.92
N LYS A 52 -15.92 44.79 -18.52
CA LYS A 52 -16.41 46.05 -17.94
C LYS A 52 -17.13 45.78 -16.62
N GLU A 53 -18.06 44.83 -16.60
CA GLU A 53 -18.80 44.45 -15.38
C GLU A 53 -17.89 44.02 -14.24
N VAL A 54 -16.85 43.22 -14.56
CA VAL A 54 -15.87 42.76 -13.57
C VAL A 54 -14.99 43.91 -13.09
N ARG A 55 -14.55 44.81 -13.98
CA ARG A 55 -13.76 45.99 -13.61
C ARG A 55 -14.51 46.92 -12.65
N ASP A 56 -15.83 47.08 -12.83
CA ASP A 56 -16.67 47.85 -11.93
C ASP A 56 -16.83 47.22 -10.52
N GLN A 57 -16.59 45.90 -10.42
CA GLN A 57 -16.62 45.15 -9.16
C GLN A 57 -15.27 45.12 -8.43
N LEU A 58 -14.17 45.45 -9.15
CA LEU A 58 -12.85 45.43 -8.54
C LEU A 58 -12.73 46.42 -7.37
N PRO A 59 -12.04 46.05 -6.30
CA PRO A 59 -11.85 46.95 -5.19
C PRO A 59 -10.99 48.13 -5.61
N LEU A 60 -11.43 49.31 -5.22
CA LEU A 60 -10.63 50.52 -5.39
C LEU A 60 -9.39 50.44 -4.50
N SER A 61 -8.22 50.65 -5.08
CA SER A 61 -6.96 50.77 -4.30
C SER A 61 -7.07 52.02 -3.43
N GLY A 62 -7.35 51.86 -2.15
CA GLY A 62 -7.45 53.00 -1.24
C GLY A 62 -6.11 53.58 -0.88
N SER A 63 -5.75 54.73 -1.47
CA SER A 63 -4.68 55.61 -0.97
C SER A 63 -5.09 56.41 0.27
N GLY A 64 -6.37 56.29 0.71
CA GLY A 64 -6.91 57.00 1.86
C GLY A 64 -6.84 56.21 3.17
N LYS A 65 -6.83 56.92 4.29
CA LYS A 65 -6.77 56.41 5.67
C LYS A 65 -8.05 55.66 6.11
N MET A 66 -9.15 55.70 5.36
CA MET A 66 -10.47 55.21 5.80
C MET A 66 -10.80 53.84 5.21
N ILE A 67 -11.11 52.88 6.06
CA ILE A 67 -11.62 51.56 5.68
C ILE A 67 -13.15 51.70 5.49
N THR A 68 -13.65 51.42 4.29
CA THR A 68 -15.06 51.69 3.93
C THR A 68 -15.95 50.45 3.93
N THR A 69 -15.42 49.26 3.85
CA THR A 69 -16.17 48.02 3.66
C THR A 69 -16.08 47.13 4.89
N VAL A 70 -17.19 46.51 5.27
CA VAL A 70 -17.29 45.58 6.43
C VAL A 70 -17.63 44.17 5.97
N GLU A 71 -18.30 44.01 4.84
CA GLU A 71 -18.76 42.74 4.33
C GLU A 71 -17.75 42.12 3.35
N PRO A 72 -17.59 40.79 3.36
CA PRO A 72 -16.84 40.09 2.32
C PRO A 72 -17.41 40.39 0.93
N LYS A 73 -16.53 40.66 -0.01
CA LYS A 73 -16.90 40.87 -1.41
C LYS A 73 -16.41 39.72 -2.24
N PHE A 74 -17.32 39.10 -2.95
CA PHE A 74 -17.01 38.08 -3.96
C PHE A 74 -16.68 38.77 -5.28
N ILE A 75 -15.51 38.51 -5.82
CA ILE A 75 -14.96 39.16 -7.02
C ILE A 75 -14.52 38.10 -8.03
N PRO A 76 -15.21 38.00 -9.15
CA PRO A 76 -16.48 38.63 -9.48
C PRO A 76 -17.66 38.02 -8.70
N LYS A 77 -18.85 38.62 -8.76
CA LYS A 77 -20.08 38.12 -8.11
C LYS A 77 -20.39 36.68 -8.50
N GLU A 78 -20.20 36.34 -9.79
CA GLU A 78 -20.27 34.96 -10.29
C GLU A 78 -18.88 34.47 -10.60
N ALA A 79 -18.60 33.18 -10.30
CA ALA A 79 -17.31 32.60 -10.58
C ALA A 79 -17.02 32.60 -12.07
N VAL A 80 -15.84 33.08 -12.45
CA VAL A 80 -15.45 33.26 -13.85
C VAL A 80 -14.66 32.08 -14.33
N SER A 81 -15.01 31.59 -15.52
CA SER A 81 -14.23 30.58 -16.20
C SER A 81 -12.92 31.18 -16.71
N VAL A 82 -11.83 30.72 -16.12
CA VAL A 82 -10.48 30.98 -16.62
C VAL A 82 -10.12 29.88 -17.61
N ASP A 83 -9.71 30.27 -18.81
CA ASP A 83 -9.26 29.32 -19.83
C ASP A 83 -7.91 28.73 -19.41
N LEU A 84 -7.88 27.41 -19.28
CA LEU A 84 -6.71 26.67 -18.86
C LEU A 84 -5.97 26.02 -20.06
N GLY A 85 -6.40 26.33 -21.29
CA GLY A 85 -5.92 25.67 -22.50
C GLY A 85 -6.56 24.29 -22.74
N GLU A 86 -6.44 23.75 -23.96
CA GLU A 86 -7.02 22.46 -24.37
C GLU A 86 -8.53 22.31 -24.08
N ASP A 87 -9.32 23.37 -24.34
CA ASP A 87 -10.78 23.43 -24.12
C ASP A 87 -11.25 23.21 -22.66
N ARG A 88 -10.38 23.39 -21.68
CA ARG A 88 -10.69 23.23 -20.25
C ARG A 88 -10.78 24.57 -19.54
N LYS A 89 -11.78 24.70 -18.69
CA LYS A 89 -12.05 25.92 -17.94
C LYS A 89 -12.15 25.60 -16.44
N ALA A 90 -11.44 26.34 -15.61
CA ALA A 90 -11.67 26.34 -14.16
C ALA A 90 -12.44 27.59 -13.76
N LYS A 91 -13.36 27.45 -12.83
CA LYS A 91 -14.05 28.59 -12.25
C LYS A 91 -13.27 29.12 -11.07
N VAL A 92 -12.82 30.37 -11.17
CA VAL A 92 -12.06 31.04 -10.11
C VAL A 92 -12.86 32.20 -9.57
N ARG A 93 -12.84 32.38 -8.25
CA ARG A 93 -13.47 33.46 -7.54
C ARG A 93 -12.59 33.89 -6.39
N LEU A 94 -12.32 35.18 -6.31
CA LEU A 94 -11.62 35.77 -5.18
C LEU A 94 -12.62 36.31 -4.17
N ILE A 95 -12.26 36.23 -2.91
CA ILE A 95 -13.09 36.75 -1.82
C ILE A 95 -12.26 37.77 -1.05
N ASP A 96 -12.64 39.04 -1.18
CA ASP A 96 -12.02 40.15 -0.42
C ASP A 96 -12.68 40.29 0.94
N CYS A 97 -11.88 40.44 1.96
CA CYS A 97 -12.36 40.76 3.32
C CYS A 97 -11.62 41.97 3.86
N VAL A 98 -12.20 42.58 4.87
CA VAL A 98 -11.60 43.74 5.56
C VAL A 98 -10.24 43.33 6.13
N GLY A 99 -10.18 42.21 6.81
CA GLY A 99 -9.02 41.74 7.57
C GLY A 99 -9.06 42.17 9.03
N PHE A 100 -8.17 41.60 9.81
CA PHE A 100 -8.02 41.95 11.21
C PHE A 100 -7.40 43.35 11.35
N LEU A 101 -7.89 44.13 12.33
CA LEU A 101 -7.40 45.48 12.55
C LEU A 101 -5.95 45.52 13.03
N VAL A 102 -5.26 46.56 12.61
CA VAL A 102 -3.85 46.83 12.94
C VAL A 102 -3.80 48.08 13.77
N LYS A 103 -2.91 48.14 14.74
CA LYS A 103 -2.64 49.34 15.52
C LYS A 103 -2.21 50.46 14.56
N ASP A 104 -2.66 51.67 14.79
CA ASP A 104 -2.44 52.87 13.97
C ASP A 104 -3.11 52.86 12.58
N ALA A 105 -3.91 51.85 12.25
CA ALA A 105 -4.76 51.87 11.06
C ALA A 105 -6.01 52.71 11.34
N GLY A 106 -6.17 53.86 10.65
CA GLY A 106 -7.34 54.72 10.77
C GLY A 106 -8.62 54.07 10.21
N GLY A 107 -9.80 54.46 10.75
CA GLY A 107 -11.12 54.05 10.27
C GLY A 107 -11.97 53.26 11.27
N ASN A 108 -11.43 52.97 12.44
CA ASN A 108 -12.16 52.36 13.57
C ASN A 108 -12.80 53.38 14.52
N VAL A 109 -12.43 54.66 14.40
CA VAL A 109 -12.95 55.76 15.19
C VAL A 109 -13.52 56.82 14.26
N GLU A 110 -14.73 57.33 14.55
CA GLU A 110 -15.43 58.38 13.86
C GLU A 110 -15.87 59.39 14.92
N ASP A 111 -15.49 60.65 14.77
CA ASP A 111 -15.78 61.76 15.74
C ASP A 111 -15.36 61.45 17.19
N GLY A 112 -14.24 60.78 17.38
CA GLY A 112 -13.71 60.40 18.69
C GLY A 112 -14.41 59.22 19.38
N LYS A 113 -15.41 58.62 18.74
CA LYS A 113 -16.13 57.44 19.23
C LYS A 113 -15.85 56.24 18.36
N GLU A 114 -15.98 55.05 18.92
CA GLU A 114 -15.85 53.79 18.17
C GLU A 114 -16.91 53.72 17.07
N ARG A 115 -16.49 53.45 15.84
CA ARG A 115 -17.37 53.37 14.68
C ARG A 115 -18.27 52.14 14.76
N MET A 116 -19.60 52.39 14.77
CA MET A 116 -20.61 51.34 14.78
C MET A 116 -21.10 51.04 13.37
N VAL A 117 -21.22 49.75 13.02
CA VAL A 117 -21.62 49.29 11.69
C VAL A 117 -22.74 48.25 11.78
N LYS A 118 -23.62 48.23 10.80
CA LYS A 118 -24.61 47.17 10.61
C LYS A 118 -24.04 46.11 9.66
N THR A 119 -24.23 44.86 9.97
CA THR A 119 -23.84 43.74 9.13
C THR A 119 -25.00 42.76 8.98
N PRO A 120 -25.06 41.93 7.95
CA PRO A 120 -26.12 40.94 7.78
C PRO A 120 -26.19 39.90 8.89
N TRP A 121 -25.12 39.73 9.66
CA TRP A 121 -24.97 38.65 10.64
C TRP A 121 -25.45 39.03 12.03
N PHE A 122 -25.63 40.32 12.29
CA PHE A 122 -26.04 40.81 13.60
C PHE A 122 -27.28 41.68 13.49
N SER A 123 -28.25 41.46 14.35
CA SER A 123 -29.52 42.22 14.36
C SER A 123 -29.37 43.68 14.82
N ARG A 124 -28.23 44.03 15.46
CA ARG A 124 -27.89 45.36 15.95
C ARG A 124 -26.58 45.85 15.35
N ALA A 125 -26.38 47.17 15.38
CA ALA A 125 -25.08 47.73 15.04
C ALA A 125 -24.03 47.27 16.08
N ILE A 126 -22.87 46.85 15.61
CA ILE A 126 -21.75 46.43 16.42
C ILE A 126 -20.51 47.26 16.12
N PRO A 127 -19.50 47.25 17.00
CA PRO A 127 -18.24 47.91 16.76
C PRO A 127 -17.58 47.41 15.46
N PHE A 128 -16.94 48.35 14.75
CA PHE A 128 -16.29 48.02 13.46
C PHE A 128 -15.25 46.87 13.55
N HIS A 129 -14.50 46.84 14.66
CA HIS A 129 -13.49 45.80 14.86
C HIS A 129 -14.12 44.40 14.99
N GLU A 130 -15.26 44.25 15.67
CA GLU A 130 -16.01 43.01 15.80
C GLU A 130 -16.58 42.56 14.44
N ALA A 131 -17.11 43.52 13.69
CA ALA A 131 -17.65 43.26 12.36
C ALA A 131 -16.55 42.80 11.37
N ALA A 132 -15.39 43.45 11.39
CA ALA A 132 -14.23 43.08 10.56
C ALA A 132 -13.70 41.70 10.91
N LYS A 133 -13.65 41.36 12.21
CA LYS A 133 -13.29 40.06 12.71
C LYS A 133 -14.27 38.98 12.20
N ALA A 134 -15.57 39.14 12.46
CA ALA A 134 -16.61 38.21 12.06
C ALA A 134 -16.65 38.01 10.54
N GLY A 135 -16.49 39.08 9.75
CA GLY A 135 -16.43 38.98 8.29
C GLY A 135 -15.21 38.20 7.79
N THR A 136 -14.05 38.40 8.42
CA THR A 136 -12.81 37.67 8.07
C THR A 136 -12.92 36.19 8.46
N GLU A 137 -13.44 35.88 9.65
CA GLU A 137 -13.68 34.50 10.10
C GLU A 137 -14.65 33.77 9.16
N LYS A 138 -15.73 34.41 8.70
CA LYS A 138 -16.67 33.85 7.74
C LYS A 138 -16.01 33.53 6.39
N VAL A 139 -15.13 34.40 5.89
CA VAL A 139 -14.36 34.10 4.67
C VAL A 139 -13.49 32.86 4.86
N ILE A 140 -12.81 32.78 6.00
CA ILE A 140 -11.92 31.65 6.30
C ILE A 140 -12.72 30.35 6.47
N GLN A 141 -13.84 30.40 7.23
CA GLN A 141 -14.57 29.17 7.62
C GLN A 141 -15.52 28.70 6.52
N GLU A 142 -16.32 29.57 5.94
CA GLU A 142 -17.49 29.22 5.13
C GLU A 142 -17.24 29.34 3.61
N HIS A 143 -16.45 30.33 3.18
CA HIS A 143 -16.48 30.76 1.79
C HIS A 143 -15.24 30.39 0.97
N SER A 144 -14.09 30.20 1.58
CA SER A 144 -12.86 29.88 0.85
C SER A 144 -12.54 28.39 0.83
N THR A 145 -12.02 27.91 -0.31
CA THR A 145 -11.42 26.58 -0.44
C THR A 145 -9.92 26.61 -0.13
N ILE A 146 -9.27 27.73 -0.46
CA ILE A 146 -7.86 28.01 -0.18
C ILE A 146 -7.68 29.40 0.39
N GLY A 147 -6.64 29.61 1.20
CA GLY A 147 -6.32 30.89 1.82
C GLY A 147 -5.07 31.56 1.24
N LEU A 148 -5.13 32.85 0.98
CA LEU A 148 -3.98 33.71 0.72
C LEU A 148 -3.89 34.75 1.82
N VAL A 149 -2.89 34.61 2.72
CA VAL A 149 -2.64 35.59 3.78
C VAL A 149 -1.72 36.66 3.23
N ILE A 150 -2.26 37.85 2.99
CA ILE A 150 -1.44 38.99 2.55
C ILE A 150 -0.97 39.78 3.77
N THR A 151 0.34 39.78 4.01
CA THR A 151 1.03 40.62 4.98
C THR A 151 1.99 41.58 4.28
N THR A 152 2.78 42.35 5.01
CA THR A 152 3.75 43.30 4.44
C THR A 152 5.01 43.35 5.27
N ASP A 153 6.12 43.75 4.65
CA ASP A 153 7.38 44.09 5.30
C ASP A 153 7.40 45.54 5.87
N GLY A 154 6.31 46.29 5.67
CA GLY A 154 6.22 47.69 6.07
C GLY A 154 6.78 48.69 5.03
N SER A 155 7.24 48.21 3.86
CA SER A 155 7.77 49.06 2.79
C SER A 155 6.68 49.90 2.08
N PHE A 156 5.42 49.48 2.22
CA PHE A 156 4.26 50.25 1.71
C PHE A 156 3.52 50.93 2.84
N GLY A 157 3.42 52.27 2.77
CA GLY A 157 2.65 53.10 3.72
C GLY A 157 3.47 53.56 4.95
N GLU A 158 2.77 54.07 5.93
CA GLU A 158 3.35 54.71 7.13
C GLU A 158 3.29 53.81 8.39
N ILE A 159 2.74 52.61 8.28
CA ILE A 159 2.56 51.68 9.42
C ILE A 159 3.77 50.76 9.53
N ALA A 160 4.39 50.75 10.70
CA ALA A 160 5.55 49.88 10.96
C ALA A 160 5.16 48.41 10.94
N ARG A 161 6.10 47.53 10.50
CA ARG A 161 5.90 46.10 10.38
C ARG A 161 5.37 45.45 11.67
N GLU A 162 5.87 45.87 12.82
CA GLU A 162 5.54 45.30 14.13
C GLU A 162 4.05 45.40 14.43
N ASN A 163 3.38 46.42 13.93
CA ASN A 163 1.95 46.63 14.15
C ASN A 163 1.07 45.62 13.41
N PHE A 164 1.58 44.99 12.34
CA PHE A 164 0.86 43.97 11.59
C PHE A 164 0.96 42.57 12.22
N VAL A 165 1.97 42.32 13.04
CA VAL A 165 2.26 40.98 13.59
C VAL A 165 1.07 40.37 14.34
N PRO A 166 0.38 41.06 15.28
CA PRO A 166 -0.72 40.45 16.02
C PRO A 166 -1.89 40.01 15.12
N ALA A 167 -2.24 40.83 14.13
CA ALA A 167 -3.32 40.55 13.19
C ALA A 167 -2.93 39.43 12.18
N GLU A 168 -1.64 39.35 11.83
CA GLU A 168 -1.07 38.27 11.02
C GLU A 168 -1.15 36.92 11.77
N GLU A 169 -0.71 36.91 13.04
CA GLU A 169 -0.77 35.73 13.90
C GLU A 169 -2.20 35.22 14.07
N GLN A 170 -3.13 36.11 14.30
CA GLN A 170 -4.55 35.76 14.43
C GLN A 170 -5.10 35.17 13.13
N THR A 171 -4.77 35.74 11.96
CA THR A 171 -5.19 35.21 10.65
C THR A 171 -4.65 33.80 10.41
N VAL A 172 -3.37 33.60 10.70
CA VAL A 172 -2.71 32.29 10.52
C VAL A 172 -3.28 31.24 11.47
N ALA A 173 -3.52 31.62 12.73
CA ALA A 173 -4.11 30.70 13.72
C ALA A 173 -5.51 30.24 13.30
N GLU A 174 -6.35 31.15 12.79
CA GLU A 174 -7.70 30.81 12.32
C GLU A 174 -7.65 29.82 11.11
N LEU A 175 -6.81 30.09 10.11
CA LEU A 175 -6.65 29.21 8.95
C LEU A 175 -6.14 27.81 9.35
N LYS A 176 -5.19 27.72 10.28
CA LYS A 176 -4.69 26.45 10.80
C LYS A 176 -5.78 25.66 11.53
N THR A 177 -6.61 26.34 12.32
CA THR A 177 -7.72 25.70 13.02
C THR A 177 -8.73 25.08 12.07
N GLN A 178 -8.94 25.70 10.90
CA GLN A 178 -9.85 25.20 9.86
C GLN A 178 -9.23 24.11 8.99
N GLY A 179 -7.90 23.86 9.08
CA GLY A 179 -7.21 22.86 8.28
C GLY A 179 -7.24 23.12 6.76
N LYS A 180 -7.46 24.37 6.35
CA LYS A 180 -7.49 24.74 4.93
C LYS A 180 -6.07 24.97 4.39
N PRO A 181 -5.79 24.59 3.15
CA PRO A 181 -4.50 24.89 2.52
C PRO A 181 -4.36 26.40 2.34
N PHE A 182 -3.23 26.95 2.74
CA PHE A 182 -2.94 28.38 2.59
C PHE A 182 -1.45 28.66 2.48
N LEU A 183 -1.11 29.83 1.96
CA LEU A 183 0.23 30.37 2.00
C LEU A 183 0.22 31.83 2.45
N ILE A 184 1.38 32.34 2.84
CA ILE A 184 1.57 33.74 3.23
C ILE A 184 2.29 34.48 2.09
N VAL A 185 1.72 35.60 1.70
CA VAL A 185 2.30 36.55 0.73
C VAL A 185 2.79 37.78 1.47
N VAL A 186 4.06 38.05 1.40
CA VAL A 186 4.67 39.29 1.90
C VAL A 186 4.66 40.30 0.77
N ASN A 187 3.78 41.29 0.87
CA ASN A 187 3.77 42.42 -0.06
C ASN A 187 4.91 43.38 0.27
N SER A 188 5.87 43.47 -0.64
CA SER A 188 7.08 44.29 -0.50
C SER A 188 7.34 45.10 -1.77
N GLN A 189 7.86 46.32 -1.61
CA GLN A 189 8.38 47.11 -2.73
C GLN A 189 9.64 46.45 -3.34
N PHE A 190 10.40 45.71 -2.51
CA PHE A 190 11.67 45.11 -2.87
C PHE A 190 11.67 43.62 -2.51
N PRO A 191 10.89 42.77 -3.20
CA PRO A 191 10.68 41.36 -2.83
C PRO A 191 11.96 40.51 -2.87
N TYR A 192 12.98 40.95 -3.60
CA TYR A 192 14.26 40.22 -3.75
C TYR A 192 15.38 40.76 -2.87
N LYS A 193 15.10 41.74 -2.00
CA LYS A 193 16.09 42.32 -1.08
C LYS A 193 16.44 41.30 0.01
N GLU A 194 17.69 41.32 0.48
CA GLU A 194 18.13 40.38 1.50
C GLU A 194 17.32 40.43 2.79
N GLU A 195 16.97 41.64 3.26
CA GLU A 195 16.12 41.83 4.44
C GLU A 195 14.75 41.18 4.28
N THR A 196 14.12 41.32 3.10
CA THR A 196 12.82 40.69 2.78
C THR A 196 12.96 39.17 2.72
N THR A 197 14.06 38.68 2.15
CA THR A 197 14.34 37.23 2.10
C THR A 197 14.55 36.66 3.50
N GLN A 198 15.27 37.34 4.36
CA GLN A 198 15.44 36.91 5.77
C GLN A 198 14.12 36.89 6.52
N MET A 199 13.26 37.90 6.30
CA MET A 199 11.91 37.94 6.86
C MET A 199 11.05 36.76 6.37
N VAL A 200 11.03 36.48 5.07
CA VAL A 200 10.33 35.32 4.47
C VAL A 200 10.76 34.03 5.15
N ASN A 201 12.07 33.81 5.27
CA ASN A 201 12.62 32.62 5.92
C ASN A 201 12.22 32.54 7.41
N GLY A 202 12.21 33.68 8.10
CA GLY A 202 11.76 33.77 9.48
C GLY A 202 10.29 33.40 9.66
N LEU A 203 9.41 33.96 8.82
CA LEU A 203 7.98 33.64 8.81
C LEU A 203 7.70 32.18 8.43
N GLN A 204 8.43 31.64 7.47
CA GLN A 204 8.30 30.24 7.07
C GLN A 204 8.68 29.28 8.22
N LYS A 205 9.75 29.58 8.95
CA LYS A 205 10.12 28.84 10.16
C LYS A 205 9.09 28.96 11.28
N LYS A 206 8.57 30.18 11.48
CA LYS A 206 7.59 30.46 12.54
C LYS A 206 6.26 29.75 12.31
N TYR A 207 5.72 29.87 11.09
CA TYR A 207 4.38 29.38 10.78
C TYR A 207 4.33 27.99 10.16
N GLN A 208 5.47 27.45 9.71
CA GLN A 208 5.56 26.13 9.05
C GLN A 208 4.63 26.02 7.82
N VAL A 209 4.51 27.11 7.05
CA VAL A 209 3.76 27.19 5.79
C VAL A 209 4.60 27.94 4.76
N PRO A 210 4.34 27.78 3.45
CA PRO A 210 5.05 28.52 2.43
C PRO A 210 4.83 30.04 2.59
N VAL A 211 5.91 30.79 2.43
CA VAL A 211 5.91 32.24 2.44
C VAL A 211 6.57 32.73 1.16
N VAL A 212 5.95 33.66 0.46
CA VAL A 212 6.47 34.21 -0.80
C VAL A 212 6.40 35.74 -0.73
N ALA A 213 7.52 36.43 -1.04
CA ALA A 213 7.51 37.86 -1.21
C ALA A 213 7.18 38.22 -2.66
N VAL A 214 6.25 39.16 -2.84
CA VAL A 214 5.89 39.72 -4.15
C VAL A 214 5.61 41.21 -4.04
N ASN A 215 5.70 41.94 -5.13
CA ASN A 215 5.19 43.28 -5.23
C ASN A 215 3.76 43.20 -5.81
N CYS A 216 2.73 43.39 -4.99
CA CYS A 216 1.33 43.28 -5.42
C CYS A 216 0.93 44.29 -6.51
N GLU A 217 1.60 45.46 -6.60
CA GLU A 217 1.35 46.45 -7.66
C GLU A 217 1.95 46.02 -8.99
N GLN A 218 3.09 45.32 -8.93
CA GLN A 218 3.84 44.83 -10.12
C GLN A 218 3.72 43.31 -10.32
N LEU A 219 2.64 42.73 -9.78
CA LEU A 219 2.38 41.27 -9.86
C LEU A 219 2.36 40.81 -11.33
N LYS A 220 3.03 39.66 -11.59
CA LYS A 220 3.12 39.05 -12.91
C LYS A 220 2.38 37.70 -12.92
N LYS A 221 2.14 37.17 -14.14
CA LYS A 221 1.50 35.84 -14.31
C LYS A 221 2.33 34.71 -13.68
N GLU A 222 3.65 34.83 -13.80
CA GLU A 222 4.61 33.87 -13.24
C GLU A 222 4.54 33.84 -11.71
N ASP A 223 4.37 35.01 -11.06
CA ASP A 223 4.20 35.11 -9.60
C ASP A 223 2.91 34.40 -9.16
N VAL A 224 1.81 34.61 -9.89
CA VAL A 224 0.52 33.96 -9.59
C VAL A 224 0.63 32.45 -9.75
N ALA A 225 1.27 31.97 -10.81
CA ALA A 225 1.49 30.54 -11.03
C ALA A 225 2.32 29.91 -9.90
N LEU A 226 3.40 30.58 -9.49
CA LEU A 226 4.24 30.15 -8.36
C LEU A 226 3.45 30.07 -7.05
N LEU A 227 2.58 31.07 -6.76
CA LEU A 227 1.75 31.07 -5.56
C LEU A 227 0.79 29.88 -5.55
N LEU A 228 0.12 29.63 -6.68
CA LEU A 228 -0.83 28.54 -6.81
C LEU A 228 -0.15 27.16 -6.76
N GLU A 229 1.02 27.03 -7.37
CA GLU A 229 1.84 25.83 -7.27
C GLU A 229 2.20 25.52 -5.82
N LYS A 230 2.70 26.52 -5.09
CA LYS A 230 3.03 26.35 -3.66
C LYS A 230 1.82 25.97 -2.81
N ILE A 231 0.62 26.47 -3.13
CA ILE A 231 -0.62 26.07 -2.46
C ILE A 231 -0.94 24.59 -2.70
N LEU A 232 -0.69 24.06 -3.90
CA LEU A 232 -0.94 22.64 -4.19
C LEU A 232 -0.20 21.71 -3.23
N TYR A 233 1.02 22.07 -2.85
CA TYR A 233 1.80 21.29 -1.89
C TYR A 233 1.26 21.36 -0.45
N GLU A 234 0.40 22.35 -0.14
CA GLU A 234 -0.27 22.47 1.15
C GLU A 234 -1.57 21.68 1.27
N PHE A 235 -2.04 21.08 0.17
CA PHE A 235 -3.21 20.22 0.26
C PHE A 235 -2.89 18.95 1.04
N PRO A 236 -3.85 18.44 1.82
CA PRO A 236 -3.69 17.18 2.54
C PRO A 236 -3.56 16.00 1.57
N ILE A 237 -2.85 14.98 1.99
CA ILE A 237 -2.81 13.71 1.27
C ILE A 237 -4.18 13.05 1.40
N ALA A 238 -4.79 12.71 0.25
CA ALA A 238 -6.09 12.04 0.22
C ALA A 238 -5.95 10.52 0.35
N GLN A 239 -4.92 9.94 -0.26
CA GLN A 239 -4.71 8.51 -0.28
C GLN A 239 -3.22 8.15 -0.35
N LEU A 240 -2.81 7.18 0.46
CA LEU A 240 -1.52 6.50 0.35
C LEU A 240 -1.73 5.08 -0.18
N GLN A 241 -1.22 4.79 -1.36
CA GLN A 241 -1.22 3.47 -1.99
C GLN A 241 0.15 2.83 -1.80
N SER A 242 0.18 1.69 -1.10
CA SER A 242 1.40 0.94 -0.85
C SER A 242 1.39 -0.35 -1.66
N PHE A 243 2.33 -0.47 -2.61
CA PHE A 243 2.51 -1.69 -3.39
C PHE A 243 3.52 -2.58 -2.67
N ILE A 244 3.05 -3.73 -2.22
CA ILE A 244 3.84 -4.78 -1.58
C ILE A 244 3.93 -6.01 -2.51
N PRO A 245 4.98 -6.84 -2.42
CA PRO A 245 5.05 -8.08 -3.18
C PRO A 245 3.83 -8.99 -2.90
N LYS A 246 3.25 -9.59 -3.92
CA LYS A 246 2.03 -10.42 -3.80
C LYS A 246 2.15 -11.58 -2.82
N TRP A 247 3.34 -12.14 -2.68
CA TRP A 247 3.56 -13.22 -1.74
C TRP A 247 3.38 -12.79 -0.28
N VAL A 248 3.64 -11.52 0.05
CA VAL A 248 3.38 -10.96 1.39
C VAL A 248 1.89 -10.91 1.69
N GLU A 249 1.06 -10.66 0.67
CA GLU A 249 -0.39 -10.68 0.82
C GLU A 249 -0.92 -12.07 1.21
N MET A 250 -0.24 -13.13 0.72
CA MET A 250 -0.58 -14.53 1.01
C MET A 250 -0.22 -14.97 2.43
N LEU A 251 0.66 -14.22 3.11
CA LEU A 251 1.03 -14.55 4.49
C LEU A 251 -0.18 -14.45 5.43
N PRO A 252 -0.25 -15.30 6.46
CA PRO A 252 -1.26 -15.21 7.51
C PRO A 252 -1.31 -13.82 8.14
N ALA A 253 -2.47 -13.42 8.66
CA ALA A 253 -2.67 -12.09 9.24
C ALA A 253 -1.80 -11.86 10.50
N ASP A 254 -1.46 -12.90 11.21
CA ASP A 254 -0.61 -12.95 12.40
C ASP A 254 0.89 -13.04 12.08
N SER A 255 1.25 -13.15 10.80
CA SER A 255 2.66 -13.13 10.38
C SER A 255 3.37 -11.88 10.88
N GLU A 256 4.50 -12.05 11.54
CA GLU A 256 5.32 -10.97 12.09
C GLU A 256 5.73 -9.98 11.00
N LEU A 257 6.21 -10.48 9.85
CA LEU A 257 6.60 -9.66 8.69
C LEU A 257 5.45 -8.78 8.22
N LYS A 258 4.27 -9.36 7.98
CA LYS A 258 3.09 -8.62 7.51
C LYS A 258 2.61 -7.59 8.54
N SER A 259 2.58 -7.97 9.80
CA SER A 259 2.18 -7.11 10.91
C SER A 259 3.12 -5.92 11.08
N GLN A 260 4.44 -6.12 11.00
CA GLN A 260 5.43 -5.04 11.08
C GLN A 260 5.33 -4.07 9.91
N ILE A 261 5.22 -4.56 8.67
CA ILE A 261 5.03 -3.70 7.49
C ILE A 261 3.78 -2.84 7.64
N LEU A 262 2.65 -3.42 8.01
CA LEU A 262 1.40 -2.69 8.20
C LEU A 262 1.49 -1.65 9.32
N SER A 263 2.20 -1.95 10.41
CA SER A 263 2.42 -0.99 11.49
C SER A 263 3.25 0.21 11.04
N GLN A 264 4.30 -0.01 10.26
CA GLN A 264 5.15 1.04 9.71
C GLN A 264 4.40 1.93 8.71
N ILE A 265 3.58 1.33 7.82
CA ILE A 265 2.72 2.10 6.90
C ILE A 265 1.75 2.99 7.71
N LYS A 266 1.16 2.48 8.80
CA LYS A 266 0.29 3.28 9.67
C LYS A 266 1.03 4.44 10.35
N VAL A 267 2.27 4.25 10.74
CA VAL A 267 3.12 5.32 11.30
C VAL A 267 3.43 6.36 10.21
N LEU A 268 3.78 5.91 9.02
CA LEU A 268 4.03 6.78 7.86
C LEU A 268 2.80 7.64 7.54
N MET A 269 1.61 7.06 7.49
CA MET A 269 0.35 7.79 7.27
C MET A 269 0.08 8.89 8.30
N LYS A 270 0.49 8.70 9.54
CA LYS A 270 0.35 9.71 10.60
C LYS A 270 1.38 10.83 10.46
N LYS A 271 2.54 10.55 9.87
CA LYS A 271 3.62 11.52 9.67
C LYS A 271 3.41 12.39 8.44
N LEU A 272 2.86 11.82 7.36
CA LEU A 272 2.62 12.51 6.10
C LEU A 272 1.22 13.11 6.10
N LEU A 273 1.09 14.40 6.35
CA LEU A 273 -0.19 15.11 6.37
C LEU A 273 -0.48 15.85 5.08
N HIS A 274 0.53 16.48 4.48
CA HIS A 274 0.42 17.30 3.28
C HIS A 274 1.35 16.80 2.18
N ILE A 275 1.06 17.17 0.95
CA ILE A 275 1.88 16.74 -0.20
C ILE A 275 3.34 17.22 -0.03
N ARG A 276 3.58 18.39 0.55
CA ARG A 276 4.94 18.91 0.83
C ARG A 276 5.76 18.01 1.75
N ASP A 277 5.11 17.21 2.59
CA ASP A 277 5.80 16.31 3.53
C ASP A 277 6.38 15.08 2.82
N VAL A 278 5.96 14.87 1.55
CA VAL A 278 6.33 13.70 0.74
C VAL A 278 7.64 13.97 0.02
N THR A 279 8.69 13.35 0.50
CA THR A 279 10.01 13.32 -0.13
C THR A 279 10.48 11.88 -0.22
N ARG A 280 11.50 11.61 -1.02
CA ARG A 280 12.09 10.26 -1.09
C ARG A 280 12.57 9.77 0.28
N GLU A 281 13.07 10.69 1.12
CA GLU A 281 13.55 10.34 2.47
C GLU A 281 12.38 10.13 3.45
N SER A 282 11.32 10.96 3.36
CA SER A 282 10.20 10.88 4.32
C SER A 282 9.34 9.64 4.16
N VAL A 283 9.32 9.02 2.97
CA VAL A 283 8.54 7.79 2.68
C VAL A 283 9.31 6.51 2.97
N LYS A 284 10.61 6.60 3.31
CA LYS A 284 11.39 5.41 3.66
C LYS A 284 10.83 4.74 4.91
N LEU A 285 10.59 3.45 4.79
CA LEU A 285 10.24 2.59 5.92
C LEU A 285 11.53 1.95 6.44
N GLU A 286 11.75 2.07 7.74
CA GLU A 286 12.90 1.48 8.42
C GLU A 286 12.47 0.19 9.13
N GLY A 287 13.10 -0.93 8.80
CA GLY A 287 12.78 -2.19 9.46
C GLY A 287 13.56 -3.37 8.90
N PRO A 288 13.56 -4.50 9.61
CA PRO A 288 14.38 -5.65 9.25
C PRO A 288 13.96 -6.33 7.93
N TYR A 289 12.72 -6.12 7.52
CA TYR A 289 12.12 -6.78 6.36
C TYR A 289 12.14 -5.94 5.08
N VAL A 290 12.15 -4.60 5.22
CA VAL A 290 12.11 -3.68 4.07
C VAL A 290 13.54 -3.33 3.66
N GLN A 291 13.89 -3.65 2.43
CA GLN A 291 15.19 -3.31 1.85
C GLN A 291 15.22 -1.87 1.37
N ASP A 292 14.15 -1.43 0.68
CA ASP A 292 13.98 -0.06 0.20
C ASP A 292 12.50 0.28 0.01
N THR A 293 12.22 1.60 -0.03
CA THR A 293 10.91 2.15 -0.33
C THR A 293 11.05 3.14 -1.49
N LEU A 294 10.44 2.82 -2.61
CA LEU A 294 10.42 3.67 -3.79
C LEU A 294 9.18 4.55 -3.80
N LEU A 295 9.37 5.85 -4.05
CA LEU A 295 8.29 6.78 -4.34
C LEU A 295 7.99 6.72 -5.84
N ASP A 296 6.91 6.04 -6.21
CA ASP A 296 6.54 5.83 -7.62
C ASP A 296 5.80 7.05 -8.20
N HIS A 297 4.88 7.65 -7.44
CA HIS A 297 4.05 8.75 -7.94
C HIS A 297 3.57 9.67 -6.82
N VAL A 298 3.47 10.96 -7.15
CA VAL A 298 2.84 12.01 -6.33
C VAL A 298 1.79 12.70 -7.19
N GLY A 299 0.53 12.40 -6.95
CA GLY A 299 -0.61 12.98 -7.65
C GLY A 299 -1.01 14.32 -7.03
N LEU A 300 -0.70 15.43 -7.68
CA LEU A 300 -1.09 16.77 -7.21
C LEU A 300 -2.60 17.00 -7.34
N SER A 301 -3.21 16.47 -8.40
CA SER A 301 -4.63 16.65 -8.71
C SER A 301 -5.59 15.86 -7.80
N ASP A 302 -5.18 14.69 -7.35
CA ASP A 302 -6.02 13.77 -6.57
C ASP A 302 -5.50 13.55 -5.13
N GLY A 303 -4.27 13.98 -4.86
CA GLY A 303 -3.60 13.79 -3.58
C GLY A 303 -3.21 12.36 -3.28
N THR A 304 -3.04 11.54 -4.32
CA THR A 304 -2.63 10.16 -4.20
C THR A 304 -1.11 10.05 -4.17
N ILE A 305 -0.59 9.37 -3.17
CA ILE A 305 0.83 9.02 -3.06
C ILE A 305 0.98 7.53 -3.30
N GLN A 306 1.87 7.15 -4.21
CA GLN A 306 2.16 5.74 -4.50
C GLN A 306 3.59 5.41 -4.08
N ILE A 307 3.71 4.44 -3.19
CA ILE A 307 5.00 3.89 -2.75
C ILE A 307 5.07 2.41 -3.05
N ARG A 308 6.26 1.94 -3.36
CA ARG A 308 6.54 0.52 -3.59
C ARG A 308 7.57 0.03 -2.60
N LEU A 309 7.25 -1.04 -1.91
CA LEU A 309 8.15 -1.66 -0.95
C LEU A 309 8.97 -2.75 -1.63
N GLN A 310 10.27 -2.69 -1.44
CA GLN A 310 11.20 -3.76 -1.80
C GLN A 310 11.52 -4.55 -0.54
N ILE A 311 11.20 -5.84 -0.56
CA ILE A 311 11.44 -6.76 0.54
C ILE A 311 12.54 -7.72 0.10
N ASP A 312 13.47 -8.03 0.99
CA ASP A 312 14.58 -8.92 0.70
C ASP A 312 14.07 -10.33 0.32
N ASP A 313 14.52 -10.84 -0.81
CA ASP A 313 14.09 -12.12 -1.39
C ASP A 313 14.34 -13.32 -0.46
N LYS A 314 15.27 -13.21 0.51
CA LYS A 314 15.49 -14.26 1.52
C LYS A 314 14.21 -14.60 2.31
N TYR A 315 13.33 -13.61 2.54
CA TYR A 315 12.05 -13.85 3.24
C TYR A 315 11.03 -14.57 2.36
N TYR A 316 11.09 -14.35 1.04
CA TYR A 316 10.30 -15.12 0.08
C TYR A 316 10.68 -16.59 0.09
N TYR A 317 11.97 -16.89 -0.02
CA TYR A 317 12.45 -18.27 0.00
C TYR A 317 12.23 -18.93 1.36
N LYS A 318 12.40 -18.19 2.45
CA LYS A 318 12.07 -18.71 3.79
C LYS A 318 10.58 -19.08 3.89
N MET A 319 9.69 -18.24 3.41
CA MET A 319 8.25 -18.56 3.38
C MET A 319 7.98 -19.84 2.57
N LEU A 320 8.58 -19.98 1.38
CA LEU A 320 8.43 -21.19 0.56
C LEU A 320 8.95 -22.43 1.27
N SER A 321 10.10 -22.31 1.96
CA SER A 321 10.67 -23.41 2.76
C SER A 321 9.74 -23.82 3.90
N ASP A 322 9.21 -22.85 4.64
CA ASP A 322 8.29 -23.09 5.75
C ASP A 322 6.98 -23.76 5.28
N MET A 323 6.45 -23.34 4.12
CA MET A 323 5.20 -23.89 3.56
C MET A 323 5.37 -25.27 2.95
N SER A 324 6.50 -25.53 2.30
CA SER A 324 6.76 -26.79 1.57
C SER A 324 7.42 -27.86 2.43
N GLY A 325 8.06 -27.46 3.55
CA GLY A 325 8.94 -28.33 4.32
C GLY A 325 10.25 -28.67 3.60
N ILE A 326 10.55 -28.01 2.48
CA ILE A 326 11.76 -28.24 1.67
C ILE A 326 12.62 -26.97 1.76
N PRO A 327 13.88 -27.04 2.19
CA PRO A 327 14.75 -25.88 2.27
C PRO A 327 15.02 -25.29 0.87
N MET A 328 14.81 -23.96 0.75
CA MET A 328 15.04 -23.19 -0.47
C MET A 328 15.60 -21.81 -0.06
N GLU A 329 16.70 -21.40 -0.67
CA GLU A 329 17.37 -20.13 -0.36
C GLU A 329 17.55 -19.23 -1.59
N SER A 330 17.29 -19.79 -2.79
CA SER A 330 17.53 -19.10 -4.06
C SER A 330 16.53 -19.52 -5.14
N GLU A 331 16.44 -18.70 -6.19
CA GLU A 331 15.66 -19.01 -7.39
C GLU A 331 16.13 -20.32 -8.06
N TYR A 332 17.44 -20.58 -8.04
CA TYR A 332 17.99 -21.82 -8.58
C TYR A 332 17.45 -23.03 -7.84
N GLU A 333 17.45 -23.02 -6.52
CA GLU A 333 16.94 -24.13 -5.70
C GLU A 333 15.44 -24.30 -5.86
N LEU A 334 14.67 -23.20 -5.96
CA LEU A 334 13.25 -23.25 -6.26
C LEU A 334 12.99 -23.99 -7.59
N ILE A 335 13.69 -23.58 -8.66
CA ILE A 335 13.55 -24.21 -9.99
C ILE A 335 13.98 -25.68 -9.96
N HIS A 336 15.07 -25.99 -9.26
CA HIS A 336 15.56 -27.36 -9.11
C HIS A 336 14.55 -28.25 -8.39
N THR A 337 14.06 -27.79 -7.23
CA THR A 337 13.02 -28.48 -6.45
C THR A 337 11.75 -28.69 -7.26
N MET A 338 11.30 -27.70 -8.00
CA MET A 338 10.12 -27.81 -8.87
C MET A 338 10.30 -28.89 -9.96
N LYS A 339 11.50 -28.98 -10.55
CA LYS A 339 11.81 -30.04 -11.54
C LYS A 339 11.81 -31.42 -10.90
N GLU A 340 12.41 -31.59 -9.73
CA GLU A 340 12.41 -32.86 -8.98
C GLU A 340 10.99 -33.26 -8.60
N LEU A 341 10.20 -32.36 -8.03
CA LEU A 341 8.82 -32.64 -7.69
C LEU A 341 7.96 -32.97 -8.90
N ALA A 342 8.17 -32.31 -10.04
CA ALA A 342 7.50 -32.66 -11.30
C ALA A 342 7.81 -34.05 -11.76
N ALA A 343 9.10 -34.46 -11.73
CA ALA A 343 9.53 -35.80 -12.08
C ALA A 343 9.01 -36.87 -11.09
N MET A 344 9.00 -36.56 -9.80
CA MET A 344 8.41 -37.43 -8.78
C MET A 344 6.89 -37.57 -8.97
N LYS A 345 6.19 -36.49 -9.25
CA LYS A 345 4.75 -36.47 -9.51
C LYS A 345 4.39 -37.35 -10.71
N GLU A 346 5.17 -37.26 -11.80
CA GLU A 346 4.96 -38.08 -12.98
C GLU A 346 5.06 -39.59 -12.65
N LYS A 347 6.07 -39.96 -11.87
CA LYS A 347 6.25 -41.36 -11.41
C LYS A 347 5.13 -41.78 -10.45
N TYR A 348 4.76 -40.88 -9.50
CA TYR A 348 3.75 -41.20 -8.51
C TYR A 348 2.36 -41.38 -9.13
N VAL A 349 1.96 -40.55 -10.10
CA VAL A 349 0.66 -40.65 -10.78
C VAL A 349 0.50 -42.04 -11.45
N LYS A 350 1.59 -42.61 -11.99
CA LYS A 350 1.55 -43.94 -12.64
C LYS A 350 1.27 -45.08 -11.65
N VAL A 351 1.64 -44.91 -10.38
CA VAL A 351 1.50 -45.96 -9.36
C VAL A 351 0.42 -45.69 -8.31
N LYS A 352 -0.13 -44.46 -8.30
CA LYS A 352 -1.06 -43.97 -7.26
C LYS A 352 -2.23 -44.94 -7.06
N ASP A 353 -2.94 -45.27 -8.12
CA ASP A 353 -4.15 -46.09 -8.03
C ASP A 353 -3.86 -47.51 -7.53
N ALA A 354 -2.70 -48.05 -7.92
CA ALA A 354 -2.25 -49.35 -7.42
C ALA A 354 -1.89 -49.27 -5.92
N LEU A 355 -1.24 -48.17 -5.50
CA LEU A 355 -0.86 -47.96 -4.10
C LEU A 355 -2.13 -47.76 -3.22
N ASP A 356 -3.10 -47.03 -3.69
CA ASP A 356 -4.38 -46.82 -3.00
C ASP A 356 -5.15 -48.15 -2.87
N ALA A 357 -5.13 -48.97 -3.92
CA ALA A 357 -5.71 -50.32 -3.89
C ALA A 357 -4.99 -51.26 -2.90
N VAL A 358 -3.66 -51.24 -2.85
CA VAL A 358 -2.88 -52.01 -1.86
C VAL A 358 -3.24 -51.58 -0.43
N ASN A 359 -3.36 -50.29 -0.19
CA ASN A 359 -3.68 -49.82 1.16
C ASN A 359 -5.09 -50.20 1.60
N SER A 360 -6.06 -50.24 0.69
CA SER A 360 -7.46 -50.55 0.97
C SER A 360 -7.78 -52.06 0.96
N SER A 361 -7.25 -52.81 -0.02
CA SER A 361 -7.60 -54.21 -0.24
C SER A 361 -6.44 -55.20 -0.08
N GLY A 362 -5.24 -54.68 0.13
CA GLY A 362 -4.01 -55.52 0.22
C GLY A 362 -3.39 -55.87 -1.11
N TYR A 363 -3.98 -55.49 -2.25
CA TYR A 363 -3.47 -55.81 -3.58
C TYR A 363 -3.77 -54.69 -4.58
N GLY A 364 -2.75 -54.32 -5.37
CA GLY A 364 -2.84 -53.30 -6.39
C GLY A 364 -2.03 -53.65 -7.63
N VAL A 365 -2.48 -53.17 -8.80
CA VAL A 365 -1.83 -53.44 -10.09
C VAL A 365 -1.59 -52.14 -10.84
N VAL A 366 -0.36 -51.90 -11.26
CA VAL A 366 -0.02 -50.85 -12.21
C VAL A 366 -0.21 -51.37 -13.61
N VAL A 367 -1.15 -50.80 -14.34
CA VAL A 367 -1.46 -51.16 -15.72
C VAL A 367 -0.38 -50.58 -16.65
N PRO A 368 0.10 -51.36 -17.65
CA PRO A 368 1.12 -50.90 -18.59
C PRO A 368 0.58 -49.77 -19.48
N GLU A 369 1.48 -48.83 -19.82
CA GLU A 369 1.21 -47.79 -20.81
C GLU A 369 1.23 -48.39 -22.23
N LEU A 370 0.55 -47.75 -23.19
CA LEU A 370 0.52 -48.15 -24.60
C LEU A 370 1.93 -48.32 -25.19
N SER A 371 2.87 -47.47 -24.78
CA SER A 371 4.28 -47.52 -25.19
C SER A 371 5.02 -48.80 -24.74
N GLN A 372 4.52 -49.45 -23.72
CA GLN A 372 5.11 -50.70 -23.15
C GLN A 372 4.48 -51.97 -23.73
N ILE A 373 3.40 -51.82 -24.53
CA ILE A 373 2.69 -52.95 -25.13
C ILE A 373 3.34 -53.31 -26.45
N GLN A 374 3.86 -54.49 -26.55
CA GLN A 374 4.41 -55.07 -27.77
C GLN A 374 3.34 -55.94 -28.46
N LEU A 375 3.02 -55.64 -29.72
CA LEU A 375 2.11 -56.44 -30.51
C LEU A 375 2.94 -57.49 -31.32
N GLU A 376 2.52 -58.75 -31.25
CA GLU A 376 3.02 -59.78 -32.15
C GLU A 376 2.36 -59.66 -33.53
N GLU A 377 2.97 -60.22 -34.56
CA GLU A 377 2.38 -60.23 -35.89
C GLU A 377 1.01 -60.91 -35.88
N PRO A 378 -0.01 -60.31 -36.50
CA PRO A 378 -1.33 -60.91 -36.58
C PRO A 378 -1.31 -62.22 -37.35
N ALA A 379 -1.91 -63.26 -36.80
CA ALA A 379 -1.97 -64.60 -37.43
C ALA A 379 -3.43 -64.95 -37.81
N VAL A 380 -3.61 -65.52 -38.96
CA VAL A 380 -4.91 -66.07 -39.37
C VAL A 380 -5.23 -67.33 -38.56
N ILE A 381 -6.42 -67.38 -37.96
CA ILE A 381 -6.91 -68.54 -37.26
C ILE A 381 -8.19 -69.08 -37.93
N ARG A 382 -8.39 -70.39 -37.86
CA ARG A 382 -9.60 -71.08 -38.36
C ARG A 382 -10.37 -71.65 -37.18
N GLN A 383 -11.67 -71.28 -37.07
CA GLN A 383 -12.57 -71.85 -36.07
C GLN A 383 -13.80 -72.45 -36.76
N GLY A 384 -13.80 -73.74 -36.94
CA GLY A 384 -14.81 -74.41 -37.76
C GLY A 384 -14.69 -74.00 -39.23
N ASN A 385 -15.81 -73.44 -39.80
CA ASN A 385 -15.85 -72.98 -41.20
C ASN A 385 -15.56 -71.48 -41.32
N LYS A 386 -15.18 -70.74 -40.24
CA LYS A 386 -14.92 -69.31 -40.26
C LYS A 386 -13.39 -69.07 -40.05
N TYR A 387 -12.94 -68.00 -40.68
CA TYR A 387 -11.57 -67.47 -40.50
C TYR A 387 -11.61 -66.22 -39.66
N GLY A 388 -10.67 -66.02 -38.76
CA GLY A 388 -10.49 -64.85 -37.93
C GLY A 388 -9.03 -64.41 -37.89
N VAL A 389 -8.75 -63.27 -37.32
CA VAL A 389 -7.39 -62.76 -37.07
C VAL A 389 -7.11 -62.87 -35.57
N LYS A 390 -6.02 -63.48 -35.20
CA LYS A 390 -5.52 -63.53 -33.83
C LYS A 390 -4.45 -62.46 -33.67
N ILE A 391 -4.69 -61.53 -32.73
CA ILE A 391 -3.74 -60.52 -32.30
C ILE A 391 -3.26 -60.93 -30.91
N LYS A 392 -1.96 -60.98 -30.73
CA LYS A 392 -1.35 -61.17 -29.41
C LYS A 392 -0.57 -59.94 -29.01
N SER A 393 -0.60 -59.61 -27.74
CA SER A 393 0.21 -58.54 -27.16
C SER A 393 0.96 -59.07 -25.94
N LYS A 394 2.13 -58.50 -25.69
CA LYS A 394 2.91 -58.69 -24.47
C LYS A 394 3.13 -57.32 -23.81
N SER A 395 2.90 -57.21 -22.52
CA SER A 395 3.13 -56.00 -21.76
C SER A 395 3.53 -56.35 -20.31
N PRO A 396 4.45 -55.60 -19.70
CA PRO A 396 4.76 -55.74 -18.29
C PRO A 396 3.61 -55.16 -17.43
N SER A 397 3.35 -55.77 -16.28
CA SER A 397 2.50 -55.23 -15.23
C SER A 397 3.27 -55.28 -13.90
N ILE A 398 3.00 -54.28 -13.01
CA ILE A 398 3.60 -54.31 -11.67
C ILE A 398 2.49 -54.67 -10.68
N HIS A 399 2.74 -55.66 -9.86
CA HIS A 399 1.83 -56.13 -8.82
C HIS A 399 2.39 -55.75 -7.45
N MET A 400 1.60 -55.08 -6.65
CA MET A 400 1.91 -54.67 -5.28
C MET A 400 1.06 -55.47 -4.31
N ILE A 401 1.67 -56.04 -3.29
CA ILE A 401 1.01 -56.93 -2.31
C ILE A 401 1.37 -56.45 -0.91
N LYS A 402 0.38 -56.26 -0.06
CA LYS A 402 0.55 -55.94 1.37
C LYS A 402 0.62 -57.26 2.15
N ALA A 403 1.74 -57.51 2.79
CA ALA A 403 1.94 -58.69 3.65
C ALA A 403 2.25 -58.24 5.09
N ASN A 404 1.73 -58.95 6.07
CA ASN A 404 2.05 -58.74 7.47
C ASN A 404 3.33 -59.51 7.81
N ILE A 405 4.25 -58.84 8.48
CA ILE A 405 5.51 -59.42 8.95
C ILE A 405 5.39 -59.56 10.48
N GLU A 406 5.55 -60.77 10.95
CA GLU A 406 5.63 -61.04 12.39
C GLU A 406 7.11 -61.21 12.76
N THR A 407 7.56 -60.45 13.76
CA THR A 407 8.95 -60.51 14.25
C THR A 407 8.94 -60.87 15.72
N GLU A 408 9.70 -61.89 16.07
CA GLU A 408 9.94 -62.26 17.46
C GLU A 408 11.38 -61.89 17.84
N ILE A 409 11.53 -61.19 18.95
CA ILE A 409 12.81 -60.78 19.49
C ILE A 409 12.92 -61.41 20.85
N ALA A 410 13.85 -62.34 21.02
CA ALA A 410 14.07 -63.03 22.27
C ALA A 410 15.51 -62.73 22.78
N PRO A 411 15.72 -61.61 23.45
CA PRO A 411 17.01 -61.31 24.05
C PRO A 411 17.30 -62.30 25.18
N ILE A 412 18.40 -63.03 25.09
CA ILE A 412 18.77 -64.04 26.05
C ILE A 412 19.45 -63.36 27.23
N VAL A 413 18.91 -63.54 28.45
CA VAL A 413 19.45 -63.13 29.71
C VAL A 413 19.89 -64.36 30.52
N GLY A 414 20.80 -64.19 31.48
CA GLY A 414 21.46 -65.33 32.14
C GLY A 414 20.56 -66.19 33.06
N THR A 415 19.62 -65.61 33.84
CA THR A 415 18.77 -66.33 34.79
C THR A 415 17.30 -65.97 34.63
N GLU A 416 16.42 -66.86 35.11
CA GLU A 416 14.98 -66.61 35.14
C GLU A 416 14.60 -65.31 35.88
N GLN A 417 15.31 -65.02 37.00
CA GLN A 417 15.09 -63.80 37.76
C GLN A 417 15.45 -62.56 36.94
N GLN A 418 16.57 -62.54 36.23
CA GLN A 418 16.97 -61.45 35.35
C GLN A 418 15.99 -61.26 34.20
N ALA A 419 15.38 -62.35 33.67
CA ALA A 419 14.34 -62.21 32.65
C ALA A 419 13.05 -61.56 33.21
N LYS A 420 12.65 -61.90 34.45
CA LYS A 420 11.53 -61.28 35.17
C LYS A 420 11.80 -59.80 35.46
N ASP A 421 13.00 -59.47 35.92
CA ASP A 421 13.41 -58.10 36.18
C ASP A 421 13.40 -57.26 34.90
N LEU A 422 13.83 -57.83 33.74
CA LEU A 422 13.76 -57.15 32.45
C LEU A 422 12.32 -56.88 32.01
N ILE A 423 11.41 -57.86 32.19
CA ILE A 423 9.97 -57.68 31.86
C ILE A 423 9.40 -56.58 32.73
N THR A 424 9.71 -56.55 34.03
CA THR A 424 9.27 -55.50 34.95
C THR A 424 9.82 -54.13 34.51
N TYR A 425 11.11 -54.06 34.17
CA TYR A 425 11.74 -52.82 33.70
C TYR A 425 11.07 -52.28 32.42
N ILE A 426 10.74 -53.14 31.43
CA ILE A 426 9.99 -52.71 30.22
C ILE A 426 8.57 -52.25 30.58
N GLY A 427 7.87 -52.95 31.48
CA GLY A 427 6.52 -52.54 31.92
C GLY A 427 6.48 -51.25 32.72
N GLU A 428 7.51 -50.98 33.52
CA GLU A 428 7.63 -49.73 34.32
C GLU A 428 7.94 -48.50 33.47
N SER A 429 8.55 -48.68 32.30
CA SER A 429 8.78 -47.57 31.36
C SER A 429 7.45 -46.96 30.89
N ASP A 430 6.46 -47.79 30.57
CA ASP A 430 5.13 -47.38 30.23
C ASP A 430 4.38 -46.67 31.38
N ALA A 431 4.57 -47.16 32.58
CA ALA A 431 3.99 -46.57 33.81
C ALA A 431 4.60 -45.18 34.17
N ARG A 432 5.80 -44.88 33.71
CA ARG A 432 6.49 -43.59 33.84
C ARG A 432 6.18 -42.61 32.71
N GLY A 433 5.36 -42.98 31.73
CA GLY A 433 5.04 -42.17 30.58
C GLY A 433 6.15 -42.09 29.52
N GLU A 434 7.16 -42.95 29.62
CA GLU A 434 8.19 -43.12 28.61
C GLU A 434 7.68 -44.10 27.54
N SER A 435 7.95 -43.81 26.25
CA SER A 435 7.55 -44.70 25.18
C SER A 435 8.29 -46.06 25.33
N ILE A 436 7.56 -47.19 25.33
CA ILE A 436 8.16 -48.55 25.36
C ILE A 436 9.21 -48.72 24.24
N TRP A 437 8.99 -48.05 23.13
CA TRP A 437 9.89 -48.09 21.95
C TRP A 437 11.28 -47.51 22.24
N GLU A 438 11.39 -46.56 23.16
CA GLU A 438 12.64 -45.88 23.55
C GLU A 438 13.41 -46.65 24.63
N THR A 439 12.76 -47.63 25.29
CA THR A 439 13.36 -48.43 26.34
C THR A 439 14.59 -49.16 25.83
N ASN A 440 15.74 -48.94 26.49
CA ASN A 440 17.01 -49.54 26.06
C ASN A 440 17.19 -50.93 26.67
N ILE A 441 17.48 -51.92 25.77
CA ILE A 441 17.78 -53.27 26.13
C ILE A 441 19.15 -53.63 25.51
N PHE A 442 20.17 -53.87 26.33
CA PHE A 442 21.55 -54.24 25.90
C PHE A 442 22.17 -53.23 24.93
N GLY A 443 21.93 -51.94 25.12
CA GLY A 443 22.53 -50.88 24.30
C GLY A 443 21.77 -50.51 23.01
N LYS A 444 20.61 -51.14 22.76
CA LYS A 444 19.70 -50.79 21.66
C LYS A 444 18.30 -50.53 22.20
N SER A 445 17.58 -49.59 21.61
CA SER A 445 16.17 -49.42 21.92
C SER A 445 15.32 -50.58 21.39
N ILE A 446 14.14 -50.80 22.01
CA ILE A 446 13.18 -51.81 21.51
C ILE A 446 12.85 -51.52 20.04
N GLU A 447 12.68 -50.25 19.69
CA GLU A 447 12.46 -49.82 18.28
C GLU A 447 13.57 -50.34 17.37
N GLN A 448 14.83 -50.10 17.71
CA GLN A 448 15.98 -50.55 16.92
C GLN A 448 16.02 -52.08 16.79
N LEU A 449 15.75 -52.81 17.87
CA LEU A 449 15.72 -54.27 17.85
C LEU A 449 14.61 -54.82 16.94
N VAL A 450 13.40 -54.21 17.01
CA VAL A 450 12.28 -54.61 16.13
C VAL A 450 12.59 -54.29 14.67
N GLN A 451 13.13 -53.09 14.39
CA GLN A 451 13.53 -52.69 13.04
C GLN A 451 14.60 -53.61 12.47
N ASP A 452 15.62 -53.97 13.24
CA ASP A 452 16.65 -54.93 12.84
C ASP A 452 16.04 -56.32 12.54
N GLY A 453 15.11 -56.80 13.36
CA GLY A 453 14.39 -58.06 13.17
C GLY A 453 13.55 -58.08 11.90
N ILE A 454 12.80 -57.02 11.64
CA ILE A 454 12.00 -56.83 10.41
C ILE A 454 12.92 -56.82 9.19
N ARG A 455 14.00 -56.01 9.25
CA ARG A 455 14.97 -55.93 8.14
C ARG A 455 15.61 -57.29 7.85
N SER A 456 15.98 -58.03 8.86
CA SER A 456 16.53 -59.37 8.71
C SER A 456 15.57 -60.33 7.99
N LYS A 457 14.28 -60.32 8.37
CA LYS A 457 13.25 -61.15 7.69
C LYS A 457 13.04 -60.75 6.23
N LEU A 458 13.02 -59.45 5.94
CA LEU A 458 12.87 -58.93 4.58
C LEU A 458 14.07 -59.34 3.67
N THR A 459 15.29 -59.31 4.24
CA THR A 459 16.51 -59.71 3.50
C THR A 459 16.66 -61.22 3.35
N MET A 460 15.92 -62.05 4.10
CA MET A 460 15.91 -63.49 3.95
C MET A 460 15.18 -64.01 2.70
N ILE A 461 14.40 -63.17 2.02
CA ILE A 461 13.79 -63.55 0.75
C ILE A 461 14.91 -63.56 -0.30
N SER A 462 15.40 -64.75 -0.60
CA SER A 462 16.49 -64.96 -1.56
C SER A 462 16.07 -64.52 -2.98
N GLU A 463 17.03 -64.16 -3.82
CA GLU A 463 16.80 -63.88 -5.24
C GLU A 463 16.04 -65.00 -5.95
N GLU A 464 16.35 -66.27 -5.62
CA GLU A 464 15.65 -67.44 -6.15
C GLU A 464 14.15 -67.44 -5.75
N SER A 465 13.84 -67.11 -4.51
CA SER A 465 12.45 -66.94 -4.02
C SER A 465 11.70 -65.80 -4.71
N GLN A 466 12.39 -64.70 -4.97
CA GLN A 466 11.81 -63.55 -5.70
C GLN A 466 11.47 -63.94 -7.14
N VAL A 467 12.36 -64.63 -7.85
CA VAL A 467 12.10 -65.11 -9.22
C VAL A 467 10.94 -66.12 -9.24
N LYS A 468 10.88 -67.07 -8.29
CA LYS A 468 9.76 -68.02 -8.19
C LYS A 468 8.42 -67.35 -7.96
N LEU A 469 8.38 -66.28 -7.12
CA LEU A 469 7.18 -65.47 -6.89
C LEU A 469 6.76 -64.75 -8.18
N GLN A 470 7.72 -64.14 -8.90
CA GLN A 470 7.48 -63.47 -10.18
C GLN A 470 6.91 -64.41 -11.23
N ASP A 471 7.53 -65.60 -11.42
CA ASP A 471 7.07 -66.59 -12.35
C ASP A 471 5.69 -67.13 -12.01
N THR A 472 5.40 -67.29 -10.72
CA THR A 472 4.08 -67.72 -10.25
C THR A 472 3.02 -66.67 -10.54
N MET A 473 3.28 -65.40 -10.26
CA MET A 473 2.40 -64.31 -10.59
C MET A 473 2.15 -64.20 -12.09
N GLN A 474 3.19 -64.37 -12.91
CA GLN A 474 3.08 -64.34 -14.37
C GLN A 474 2.18 -65.49 -14.88
N LYS A 475 2.28 -66.69 -14.28
CA LYS A 475 1.39 -67.81 -14.60
C LYS A 475 -0.05 -67.54 -14.18
N ILE A 476 -0.27 -67.03 -12.95
CA ILE A 476 -1.61 -66.70 -12.46
C ILE A 476 -2.30 -65.69 -13.37
N VAL A 477 -1.60 -64.62 -13.77
CA VAL A 477 -2.16 -63.54 -14.61
C VAL A 477 -2.44 -64.01 -16.04
N ASN A 478 -1.62 -64.94 -16.60
CA ASN A 478 -1.77 -65.41 -17.96
C ASN A 478 -2.67 -66.65 -18.11
N ASP A 479 -2.86 -67.46 -17.05
CA ASP A 479 -3.75 -68.62 -17.05
C ASP A 479 -5.23 -68.25 -16.81
N SER A 480 -5.94 -68.14 -17.88
CA SER A 480 -7.36 -67.76 -17.88
C SER A 480 -8.33 -68.85 -17.34
N LYS A 481 -7.82 -69.95 -16.76
CA LYS A 481 -8.65 -71.13 -16.38
C LYS A 481 -8.93 -71.27 -14.90
N GLY A 482 -8.59 -70.27 -14.06
CA GLY A 482 -8.98 -70.26 -12.64
C GLY A 482 -8.58 -71.54 -11.84
N GLY A 483 -7.39 -72.07 -12.11
CA GLY A 483 -6.91 -73.23 -11.40
C GLY A 483 -6.27 -72.93 -10.05
N LEU A 484 -6.25 -73.90 -9.16
CA LEU A 484 -5.51 -73.81 -7.89
C LEU A 484 -4.01 -73.69 -8.19
N VAL A 485 -3.41 -72.57 -7.70
CA VAL A 485 -1.98 -72.38 -7.85
C VAL A 485 -1.33 -72.71 -6.51
N CYS A 486 -0.43 -73.69 -6.53
CA CYS A 486 0.39 -74.03 -5.39
C CYS A 486 1.78 -73.37 -5.56
N ILE A 487 2.16 -72.52 -4.63
CA ILE A 487 3.45 -71.87 -4.59
C ILE A 487 4.33 -72.64 -3.60
N ILE A 488 5.38 -73.31 -4.10
CA ILE A 488 6.41 -73.89 -3.27
C ILE A 488 7.63 -72.98 -3.36
N ILE A 489 7.92 -72.27 -2.28
CA ILE A 489 9.03 -71.31 -2.17
C ILE A 489 10.27 -72.08 -1.67
#